data_819887fb433d626b61540c8eb3dc2fb6
#
_entry.id   819887fb433d626b61540c8eb3dc2fb6
#
_cell.length_a   1.000
_cell.length_b   1.000
_cell.length_c   1.000
_cell.angle_alpha   90.00
_cell.angle_beta   90.00
_cell.angle_gamma   90.00
#
_symmetry.space_group_name_H-M   'P 1'
#
loop_
_entity.id
_entity.type
_entity.pdbx_description
1 polymer ?
#
loop_
_entity_poly.entity_id
_entity_poly.type
_entity_poly.pdbx_seq_one_letter_code
_entity_poly.pdbx_strand_id
1 'polypeptide(L)'
;MGLLDGKTALIFGVANDHSIAWGIAKALHAEGAEIGFSSMESLIDKRVRPLADSLGSTFVEPCDVQSDEDIARVFARWGKSHDHLDILVHALAFAKREDLSGGFTDTSRDGFALAMDVSAYSLVALARGARPYLRPGASILTLTYYGAEKVVNKYNVMGVAKAALEACVRYLAADLGPSGVRVNAISAGPIRTLAAAGIAGFKDLYRGFDDIAPLRANITIEDVGRSAVYLASDLSSAVTGEVHYVDGGFNIVGVPTSGE
;
A
#
# COMPACT_ATOMS: atom_id res chain seq x y z
N MET A 1 -5.83 11.20 -23.77
CA MET A 1 -6.21 11.78 -22.47
C MET A 1 -6.36 10.60 -21.53
N GLY A 2 -5.48 10.52 -20.54
CA GLY A 2 -5.48 9.42 -19.57
C GLY A 2 -6.59 9.59 -18.54
N LEU A 3 -6.91 8.53 -17.80
CA LEU A 3 -7.95 8.55 -16.76
C LEU A 3 -7.63 9.49 -15.58
N LEU A 4 -6.34 9.85 -15.43
CA LEU A 4 -5.82 10.64 -14.31
C LEU A 4 -5.13 11.93 -14.77
N ASP A 5 -5.41 12.39 -16.00
CA ASP A 5 -4.83 13.63 -16.53
C ASP A 5 -5.12 14.81 -15.59
N GLY A 6 -4.04 15.52 -15.19
CA GLY A 6 -4.11 16.66 -14.30
C GLY A 6 -4.33 16.34 -12.81
N LYS A 7 -4.36 15.07 -12.42
CA LYS A 7 -4.40 14.64 -11.02
C LYS A 7 -3.00 14.56 -10.42
N THR A 8 -2.88 14.81 -9.13
CA THR A 8 -1.64 14.70 -8.36
C THR A 8 -1.68 13.50 -7.43
N ALA A 9 -0.57 12.77 -7.31
CA ALA A 9 -0.45 11.60 -6.46
C ALA A 9 0.79 11.69 -5.57
N LEU A 10 0.64 11.40 -4.28
CA LEU A 10 1.76 11.27 -3.34
C LEU A 10 1.84 9.83 -2.85
N ILE A 11 2.98 9.18 -3.09
CA ILE A 11 3.18 7.75 -2.86
C ILE A 11 4.22 7.52 -1.77
N PHE A 12 3.81 6.84 -0.72
CA PHE A 12 4.67 6.40 0.38
C PHE A 12 5.03 4.92 0.23
N GLY A 13 6.32 4.60 0.40
CA GLY A 13 6.78 3.22 0.51
C GLY A 13 7.45 2.61 -0.72
N VAL A 14 7.86 3.41 -1.70
CA VAL A 14 8.77 2.92 -2.76
C VAL A 14 10.14 2.63 -2.14
N ALA A 15 10.59 1.38 -2.26
CA ALA A 15 11.91 0.95 -1.78
C ALA A 15 12.86 0.57 -2.92
N ASN A 16 12.34 0.14 -4.06
CA ASN A 16 13.05 -0.17 -5.30
C ASN A 16 12.05 -0.36 -6.45
N ASP A 17 12.54 -0.73 -7.63
CA ASP A 17 11.79 -1.01 -8.86
C ASP A 17 10.91 -2.27 -8.82
N HIS A 18 11.05 -3.12 -7.79
CA HIS A 18 10.22 -4.30 -7.55
C HIS A 18 9.13 -4.05 -6.50
N SER A 19 9.06 -2.84 -5.92
CA SER A 19 8.02 -2.49 -4.95
C SER A 19 6.64 -2.41 -5.62
N ILE A 20 5.59 -2.88 -4.95
CA ILE A 20 4.21 -2.69 -5.40
C ILE A 20 3.92 -1.19 -5.57
N ALA A 21 4.40 -0.36 -4.65
CA ALA A 21 4.30 1.10 -4.74
C ALA A 21 4.88 1.67 -6.05
N TRP A 22 5.95 1.07 -6.57
CA TRP A 22 6.52 1.45 -7.86
C TRP A 22 5.63 1.05 -9.04
N GLY A 23 5.05 -0.16 -8.99
CA GLY A 23 4.06 -0.60 -9.98
C GLY A 23 2.85 0.34 -10.03
N ILE A 24 2.36 0.76 -8.86
CA ILE A 24 1.30 1.77 -8.74
C ILE A 24 1.74 3.12 -9.34
N ALA A 25 2.93 3.61 -8.96
CA ALA A 25 3.45 4.88 -9.47
C ALA A 25 3.51 4.92 -11.01
N LYS A 26 4.07 3.87 -11.63
CA LYS A 26 4.13 3.73 -13.09
C LYS A 26 2.75 3.75 -13.73
N ALA A 27 1.80 3.02 -13.16
CA ALA A 27 0.46 2.92 -13.70
C ALA A 27 -0.31 4.25 -13.61
N LEU A 28 -0.24 4.94 -12.47
CA LEU A 28 -0.87 6.25 -12.29
C LEU A 28 -0.24 7.30 -13.22
N HIS A 29 1.10 7.30 -13.36
CA HIS A 29 1.81 8.19 -14.26
C HIS A 29 1.45 7.95 -15.73
N ALA A 30 1.34 6.68 -16.15
CA ALA A 30 0.95 6.34 -17.53
C ALA A 30 -0.46 6.83 -17.89
N GLU A 31 -1.33 7.02 -16.89
CA GLU A 31 -2.68 7.59 -17.03
C GLU A 31 -2.71 9.13 -16.83
N GLY A 32 -1.55 9.79 -16.74
CA GLY A 32 -1.41 11.25 -16.75
C GLY A 32 -1.30 11.89 -15.37
N ALA A 33 -1.20 11.12 -14.28
CA ALA A 33 -1.01 11.70 -12.96
C ALA A 33 0.43 12.23 -12.76
N GLU A 34 0.56 13.38 -12.10
CA GLU A 34 1.83 13.86 -11.55
C GLU A 34 2.14 13.12 -10.26
N ILE A 35 3.34 12.56 -10.13
CA ILE A 35 3.71 11.69 -9.03
C ILE A 35 4.73 12.37 -8.11
N GLY A 36 4.44 12.42 -6.81
CA GLY A 36 5.41 12.70 -5.76
C GLY A 36 5.72 11.43 -4.95
N PHE A 37 6.92 11.38 -4.34
CA PHE A 37 7.39 10.24 -3.58
C PHE A 37 7.79 10.63 -2.16
N SER A 38 7.52 9.73 -1.21
CA SER A 38 8.07 9.79 0.13
C SER A 38 8.50 8.40 0.60
N SER A 39 9.64 8.32 1.25
CA SER A 39 10.21 7.07 1.75
C SER A 39 11.20 7.35 2.89
N MET A 40 11.75 6.30 3.50
CA MET A 40 12.81 6.43 4.50
C MET A 40 14.02 7.17 3.92
N GLU A 41 14.62 8.08 4.68
CA GLU A 41 15.81 8.86 4.30
C GLU A 41 16.91 8.00 3.65
N SER A 42 17.18 6.84 4.23
CA SER A 42 18.23 5.91 3.77
C SER A 42 18.00 5.36 2.35
N LEU A 43 16.78 5.45 1.83
CA LEU A 43 16.39 4.94 0.51
C LEU A 43 16.33 6.05 -0.55
N ILE A 44 16.19 7.31 -0.15
CA ILE A 44 15.90 8.42 -1.06
C ILE A 44 16.92 8.49 -2.19
N ASP A 45 18.16 8.83 -1.91
CA ASP A 45 19.13 9.17 -2.96
C ASP A 45 19.55 7.97 -3.81
N LYS A 46 19.68 6.80 -3.20
CA LYS A 46 20.20 5.62 -3.88
C LYS A 46 19.15 4.83 -4.66
N ARG A 47 17.88 4.94 -4.27
CA ARG A 47 16.83 4.07 -4.81
C ARG A 47 15.62 4.82 -5.32
N VAL A 48 15.09 5.77 -4.54
CA VAL A 48 13.82 6.43 -4.89
C VAL A 48 14.04 7.54 -5.91
N ARG A 49 15.07 8.37 -5.72
CA ARG A 49 15.34 9.50 -6.62
C ARG A 49 15.57 9.07 -8.08
N PRO A 50 16.39 8.05 -8.40
CA PRO A 50 16.52 7.61 -9.80
C PRO A 50 15.21 7.13 -10.42
N LEU A 51 14.33 6.50 -9.61
CA LEU A 51 13.00 6.08 -10.07
C LEU A 51 12.08 7.29 -10.28
N ALA A 52 12.07 8.24 -9.36
CA ALA A 52 11.33 9.49 -9.47
C ALA A 52 11.73 10.28 -10.73
N ASP A 53 13.03 10.42 -10.97
CA ASP A 53 13.58 11.10 -12.14
C ASP A 53 13.11 10.45 -13.46
N SER A 54 12.97 9.10 -13.48
CA SER A 54 12.48 8.38 -14.66
C SER A 54 11.01 8.66 -15.01
N LEU A 55 10.23 9.18 -14.05
CA LEU A 55 8.86 9.65 -14.24
C LEU A 55 8.75 11.19 -14.28
N GLY A 56 9.88 11.91 -14.30
CA GLY A 56 9.90 13.37 -14.25
C GLY A 56 9.40 13.98 -12.95
N SER A 57 9.36 13.19 -11.86
CA SER A 57 8.91 13.66 -10.55
C SER A 57 9.94 14.58 -9.92
N THR A 58 9.49 15.74 -9.47
CA THR A 58 10.32 16.73 -8.76
C THR A 58 10.12 16.71 -7.25
N PHE A 59 9.08 16.01 -6.76
CA PHE A 59 8.78 15.91 -5.34
C PHE A 59 9.27 14.56 -4.78
N VAL A 60 10.36 14.60 -4.01
CA VAL A 60 10.92 13.43 -3.32
C VAL A 60 11.36 13.86 -1.93
N GLU A 61 10.61 13.45 -0.90
CA GLU A 61 10.83 13.89 0.49
C GLU A 61 11.01 12.68 1.43
N PRO A 62 11.99 12.73 2.34
CA PRO A 62 12.14 11.70 3.35
C PRO A 62 11.03 11.77 4.39
N CYS A 63 10.61 10.60 4.90
CA CYS A 63 9.65 10.48 6.00
C CYS A 63 9.85 9.19 6.77
N ASP A 64 10.02 9.31 8.07
CA ASP A 64 9.74 8.23 9.00
C ASP A 64 8.28 8.39 9.47
N VAL A 65 7.42 7.42 9.15
CA VAL A 65 5.99 7.50 9.51
C VAL A 65 5.71 7.28 10.99
N GLN A 66 6.73 6.98 11.79
CA GLN A 66 6.68 6.99 13.25
C GLN A 66 6.87 8.38 13.84
N SER A 67 7.24 9.38 13.02
CA SER A 67 7.45 10.77 13.42
C SER A 67 6.32 11.66 12.87
N ASP A 68 5.51 12.19 13.78
CA ASP A 68 4.48 13.19 13.41
C ASP A 68 5.11 14.45 12.81
N GLU A 69 6.33 14.83 13.22
CA GLU A 69 7.10 15.96 12.68
C GLU A 69 7.50 15.72 11.23
N ASP A 70 7.92 14.49 10.90
CA ASP A 70 8.30 14.12 9.54
C ASP A 70 7.07 14.16 8.62
N ILE A 71 5.96 13.57 9.06
CA ILE A 71 4.69 13.61 8.33
C ILE A 71 4.26 15.06 8.09
N ALA A 72 4.26 15.90 9.13
CA ALA A 72 3.91 17.31 9.00
C ALA A 72 4.83 18.05 8.02
N ARG A 73 6.14 17.76 8.05
CA ARG A 73 7.13 18.35 7.14
C ARG A 73 6.83 17.97 5.68
N VAL A 74 6.54 16.71 5.39
CA VAL A 74 6.21 16.25 4.02
C VAL A 74 5.00 17.00 3.47
N PHE A 75 3.90 17.07 4.23
CA PHE A 75 2.69 17.76 3.76
C PHE A 75 2.86 19.28 3.71
N ALA A 76 3.64 19.88 4.60
CA ALA A 76 3.99 21.29 4.49
C ALA A 76 4.85 21.60 3.24
N ARG A 77 5.73 20.67 2.85
CA ARG A 77 6.50 20.77 1.59
C ARG A 77 5.60 20.57 0.39
N TRP A 78 4.68 19.59 0.43
CA TRP A 78 3.68 19.37 -0.61
C TRP A 78 2.89 20.64 -0.89
N GLY A 79 2.36 21.28 0.14
CA GLY A 79 1.55 22.51 0.02
C GLY A 79 2.30 23.74 -0.48
N LYS A 80 3.64 23.70 -0.60
CA LYS A 80 4.43 24.77 -1.24
C LYS A 80 4.45 24.66 -2.76
N SER A 81 4.24 23.48 -3.29
CA SER A 81 4.31 23.18 -4.73
C SER A 81 2.97 22.76 -5.33
N HIS A 82 2.03 22.34 -4.49
CA HIS A 82 0.73 21.82 -4.92
C HIS A 82 -0.39 22.37 -4.05
N ASP A 83 -1.48 22.84 -4.68
CA ASP A 83 -2.66 23.37 -3.98
C ASP A 83 -3.56 22.25 -3.45
N HIS A 84 -3.41 21.01 -3.95
CA HIS A 84 -4.26 19.88 -3.63
C HIS A 84 -3.51 18.55 -3.79
N LEU A 85 -4.16 17.49 -3.30
CA LEU A 85 -3.74 16.11 -3.44
C LEU A 85 -4.95 15.27 -3.83
N ASP A 86 -4.91 14.65 -5.02
CA ASP A 86 -6.01 13.81 -5.52
C ASP A 86 -5.85 12.35 -5.10
N ILE A 87 -4.61 11.87 -5.00
CA ILE A 87 -4.32 10.46 -4.74
C ILE A 87 -3.24 10.33 -3.67
N LEU A 88 -3.57 9.69 -2.56
CA LEU A 88 -2.60 9.31 -1.53
C LEU A 88 -2.43 7.79 -1.55
N VAL A 89 -1.19 7.31 -1.73
CA VAL A 89 -0.89 5.88 -1.68
C VAL A 89 -0.03 5.56 -0.46
N HIS A 90 -0.59 4.76 0.44
CA HIS A 90 0.08 4.20 1.60
C HIS A 90 0.51 2.77 1.30
N ALA A 91 1.79 2.56 0.98
CA ALA A 91 2.35 1.24 0.68
C ALA A 91 3.43 0.85 1.70
N LEU A 92 3.08 0.96 2.97
CA LEU A 92 3.98 0.79 4.11
C LEU A 92 3.59 -0.42 4.95
N ALA A 93 4.58 -1.15 5.41
CA ALA A 93 4.43 -2.20 6.42
C ALA A 93 5.80 -2.54 7.00
N PHE A 94 5.85 -2.79 8.29
CA PHE A 94 7.05 -3.26 8.97
C PHE A 94 6.70 -4.11 10.18
N ALA A 95 7.47 -5.19 10.36
CA ALA A 95 7.55 -5.96 11.60
C ALA A 95 9.00 -6.42 11.79
N LYS A 96 9.41 -6.60 13.04
CA LYS A 96 10.73 -7.16 13.34
C LYS A 96 10.78 -8.61 12.85
N ARG A 97 11.95 -9.02 12.35
CA ARG A 97 12.13 -10.35 11.79
C ARG A 97 11.91 -11.47 12.82
N GLU A 98 12.29 -11.23 14.07
CA GLU A 98 12.07 -12.14 15.18
C GLU A 98 10.58 -12.39 15.44
N ASP A 99 9.73 -11.38 15.29
CA ASP A 99 8.27 -11.49 15.49
C ASP A 99 7.54 -12.16 14.30
N LEU A 100 8.24 -12.34 13.17
CA LEU A 100 7.77 -13.12 12.01
C LEU A 100 8.33 -14.55 11.99
N SER A 101 9.19 -14.90 12.97
CA SER A 101 9.75 -16.23 13.14
C SER A 101 9.23 -16.86 14.42
N GLY A 102 9.08 -18.19 14.45
CA GLY A 102 8.54 -18.88 15.63
C GLY A 102 7.01 -18.85 15.70
N GLY A 103 6.47 -18.98 16.90
CA GLY A 103 5.04 -18.95 17.18
C GLY A 103 4.51 -17.53 17.33
N PHE A 104 3.23 -17.35 17.02
CA PHE A 104 2.58 -16.02 17.22
C PHE A 104 2.60 -15.59 18.69
N THR A 105 2.52 -16.55 19.63
CA THR A 105 2.57 -16.28 21.08
C THR A 105 3.92 -15.73 21.55
N ASP A 106 4.98 -15.87 20.75
CA ASP A 106 6.32 -15.37 21.06
C ASP A 106 6.50 -13.90 20.64
N THR A 107 5.49 -13.30 20.00
CA THR A 107 5.53 -11.89 19.58
C THR A 107 5.80 -10.98 20.77
N SER A 108 6.85 -10.18 20.68
CA SER A 108 7.20 -9.22 21.74
C SER A 108 6.21 -8.06 21.81
N ARG A 109 6.03 -7.49 23.03
CA ARG A 109 5.17 -6.32 23.22
C ARG A 109 5.61 -5.14 22.33
N ASP A 110 6.92 -4.88 22.30
CA ASP A 110 7.47 -3.77 21.51
C ASP A 110 7.36 -4.05 20.00
N GLY A 111 7.55 -5.32 19.57
CA GLY A 111 7.38 -5.69 18.17
C GLY A 111 5.93 -5.63 17.72
N PHE A 112 4.98 -6.02 18.60
CA PHE A 112 3.55 -5.85 18.35
C PHE A 112 3.20 -4.36 18.19
N ALA A 113 3.63 -3.51 19.13
CA ALA A 113 3.38 -2.06 19.08
C ALA A 113 3.97 -1.45 17.79
N LEU A 114 5.21 -1.79 17.45
CA LEU A 114 5.88 -1.30 16.25
C LEU A 114 5.17 -1.75 14.95
N ALA A 115 4.74 -3.00 14.87
CA ALA A 115 4.02 -3.50 13.71
C ALA A 115 2.68 -2.79 13.52
N MET A 116 1.95 -2.53 14.62
CA MET A 116 0.70 -1.78 14.59
C MET A 116 0.89 -0.32 14.20
N ASP A 117 1.92 0.33 14.74
CA ASP A 117 2.23 1.73 14.49
C ASP A 117 2.57 1.94 13.01
N VAL A 118 3.58 1.22 12.50
CA VAL A 118 4.06 1.41 11.12
C VAL A 118 3.10 0.84 10.07
N SER A 119 2.38 -0.26 10.37
CA SER A 119 1.60 -0.95 9.33
C SER A 119 0.10 -0.67 9.36
N ALA A 120 -0.40 -0.01 10.41
CA ALA A 120 -1.82 0.35 10.52
C ALA A 120 -2.03 1.82 10.88
N TYR A 121 -1.47 2.30 12.01
CA TYR A 121 -1.68 3.67 12.45
C TYR A 121 -1.11 4.70 11.46
N SER A 122 -0.01 4.42 10.81
CA SER A 122 0.60 5.32 9.82
C SER A 122 -0.37 5.73 8.69
N LEU A 123 -1.33 4.86 8.30
CA LEU A 123 -2.39 5.24 7.35
C LEU A 123 -3.25 6.38 7.93
N VAL A 124 -3.63 6.29 9.20
CA VAL A 124 -4.42 7.33 9.88
C VAL A 124 -3.62 8.63 9.99
N ALA A 125 -2.35 8.53 10.37
CA ALA A 125 -1.46 9.68 10.48
C ALA A 125 -1.24 10.39 9.13
N LEU A 126 -1.01 9.63 8.06
CA LEU A 126 -0.86 10.18 6.71
C LEU A 126 -2.18 10.79 6.19
N ALA A 127 -3.33 10.14 6.41
CA ALA A 127 -4.64 10.69 6.05
C ALA A 127 -4.92 12.02 6.78
N ARG A 128 -4.56 12.11 8.08
CA ARG A 128 -4.63 13.35 8.88
C ARG A 128 -3.76 14.45 8.29
N GLY A 129 -2.51 14.14 7.94
CA GLY A 129 -1.59 15.10 7.32
C GLY A 129 -2.04 15.56 5.93
N ALA A 130 -2.63 14.65 5.15
CA ALA A 130 -3.14 14.94 3.81
C ALA A 130 -4.44 15.77 3.82
N ARG A 131 -5.24 15.68 4.89
CA ARG A 131 -6.61 16.25 4.97
C ARG A 131 -6.73 17.69 4.48
N PRO A 132 -5.81 18.63 4.77
CA PRO A 132 -5.91 20.02 4.27
C PRO A 132 -5.82 20.15 2.75
N TYR A 133 -5.28 19.16 2.06
CA TYR A 133 -5.03 19.14 0.62
C TYR A 133 -6.01 18.26 -0.15
N LEU A 134 -6.77 17.38 0.53
CA LEU A 134 -7.74 16.51 -0.11
C LEU A 134 -8.95 17.28 -0.58
N ARG A 135 -9.35 17.06 -1.84
CA ARG A 135 -10.55 17.66 -2.44
C ARG A 135 -11.62 16.60 -2.67
N PRO A 136 -12.90 16.99 -2.87
CA PRO A 136 -13.92 16.05 -3.31
C PRO A 136 -13.48 15.28 -4.57
N GLY A 137 -13.64 13.97 -4.54
CA GLY A 137 -13.13 13.06 -5.57
C GLY A 137 -11.74 12.46 -5.28
N ALA A 138 -11.03 12.92 -4.25
CA ALA A 138 -9.74 12.36 -3.87
C ALA A 138 -9.86 10.90 -3.43
N SER A 139 -8.77 10.13 -3.62
CA SER A 139 -8.68 8.71 -3.31
C SER A 139 -7.48 8.41 -2.44
N ILE A 140 -7.70 7.74 -1.32
CA ILE A 140 -6.64 7.19 -0.45
C ILE A 140 -6.60 5.68 -0.67
N LEU A 141 -5.44 5.16 -1.02
CA LEU A 141 -5.21 3.74 -1.28
C LEU A 141 -4.19 3.17 -0.29
N THR A 142 -4.46 1.97 0.22
CA THR A 142 -3.47 1.22 1.00
C THR A 142 -3.31 -0.20 0.48
N LEU A 143 -2.24 -0.88 0.91
CA LEU A 143 -1.94 -2.26 0.55
C LEU A 143 -2.16 -3.17 1.75
N THR A 144 -3.02 -4.15 1.57
CA THR A 144 -3.26 -5.23 2.53
C THR A 144 -2.91 -6.60 1.94
N TYR A 145 -3.16 -7.64 2.70
CA TYR A 145 -2.94 -9.02 2.30
C TYR A 145 -3.97 -9.94 2.96
N TYR A 146 -4.33 -11.02 2.29
CA TYR A 146 -5.31 -12.02 2.74
C TYR A 146 -5.05 -12.56 4.15
N GLY A 147 -3.81 -12.46 4.63
CA GLY A 147 -3.46 -12.73 6.04
C GLY A 147 -4.17 -11.85 7.08
N ALA A 148 -4.87 -10.79 6.66
CA ALA A 148 -5.79 -10.02 7.53
C ALA A 148 -7.05 -10.80 7.90
N GLU A 149 -7.54 -11.68 7.02
CA GLU A 149 -8.76 -12.45 7.21
C GLU A 149 -8.50 -13.90 7.61
N LYS A 150 -7.46 -14.50 7.03
CA LYS A 150 -7.11 -15.91 7.23
C LYS A 150 -5.71 -16.04 7.79
N VAL A 151 -5.52 -17.09 8.58
CA VAL A 151 -4.19 -17.38 9.10
C VAL A 151 -3.28 -17.83 7.96
N VAL A 152 -2.26 -17.03 7.69
CA VAL A 152 -1.17 -17.38 6.80
C VAL A 152 0.05 -17.75 7.65
N ASN A 153 0.59 -18.96 7.43
CA ASN A 153 1.74 -19.45 8.20
C ASN A 153 2.91 -18.48 8.14
N LYS A 154 3.49 -18.17 9.31
CA LYS A 154 4.63 -17.24 9.47
C LYS A 154 4.35 -15.78 9.08
N TYR A 155 3.10 -15.39 8.95
CA TYR A 155 2.73 -14.01 8.79
C TYR A 155 2.52 -13.31 10.16
N ASN A 156 2.17 -14.09 11.17
CA ASN A 156 2.14 -13.74 12.60
C ASN A 156 1.55 -12.34 12.87
N VAL A 157 2.29 -11.49 13.58
CA VAL A 157 1.86 -10.12 13.97
C VAL A 157 1.46 -9.26 12.77
N MET A 158 2.03 -9.50 11.60
CA MET A 158 1.67 -8.75 10.40
C MET A 158 0.22 -9.03 9.96
N GLY A 159 -0.29 -10.25 10.15
CA GLY A 159 -1.71 -10.55 9.91
C GLY A 159 -2.64 -9.71 10.78
N VAL A 160 -2.32 -9.57 12.06
CA VAL A 160 -3.06 -8.72 13.00
C VAL A 160 -2.97 -7.24 12.59
N ALA A 161 -1.79 -6.77 12.23
CA ALA A 161 -1.58 -5.39 11.76
C ALA A 161 -2.37 -5.11 10.46
N LYS A 162 -2.44 -6.08 9.52
CA LYS A 162 -3.24 -5.93 8.30
C LYS A 162 -4.75 -5.94 8.58
N ALA A 163 -5.23 -6.75 9.52
CA ALA A 163 -6.63 -6.70 9.97
C ALA A 163 -6.99 -5.34 10.57
N ALA A 164 -6.10 -4.78 11.40
CA ALA A 164 -6.27 -3.43 11.93
C ALA A 164 -6.23 -2.36 10.83
N LEU A 165 -5.33 -2.49 9.84
CA LEU A 165 -5.26 -1.60 8.67
C LEU A 165 -6.57 -1.59 7.89
N GLU A 166 -7.18 -2.75 7.63
CA GLU A 166 -8.48 -2.86 6.94
C GLU A 166 -9.63 -2.25 7.77
N ALA A 167 -9.56 -2.36 9.10
CA ALA A 167 -10.48 -1.63 9.97
C ALA A 167 -10.27 -0.11 9.83
N CYS A 168 -9.02 0.39 9.82
CA CYS A 168 -8.73 1.81 9.59
C CYS A 168 -9.27 2.31 8.25
N VAL A 169 -9.21 1.51 7.18
CA VAL A 169 -9.80 1.84 5.87
C VAL A 169 -11.29 2.14 6.01
N ARG A 170 -12.05 1.28 6.68
CA ARG A 170 -13.50 1.46 6.87
C ARG A 170 -13.82 2.71 7.71
N TYR A 171 -13.11 2.93 8.79
CA TYR A 171 -13.31 4.09 9.65
C TYR A 171 -12.91 5.41 8.95
N LEU A 172 -11.81 5.43 8.20
CA LEU A 172 -11.40 6.59 7.42
C LEU A 172 -12.38 6.86 6.26
N ALA A 173 -12.92 5.82 5.62
CA ALA A 173 -13.94 5.96 4.59
C ALA A 173 -15.23 6.62 5.13
N ALA A 174 -15.64 6.23 6.34
CA ALA A 174 -16.80 6.84 7.02
C ALA A 174 -16.54 8.29 7.45
N ASP A 175 -15.34 8.59 7.96
CA ASP A 175 -14.95 9.93 8.44
C ASP A 175 -14.75 10.92 7.29
N LEU A 176 -14.09 10.50 6.20
CA LEU A 176 -13.73 11.37 5.08
C LEU A 176 -14.77 11.37 3.95
N GLY A 177 -15.67 10.38 3.91
CA GLY A 177 -16.73 10.25 2.91
C GLY A 177 -17.63 11.48 2.77
N PRO A 178 -18.10 12.12 3.87
CA PRO A 178 -18.87 13.37 3.79
C PRO A 178 -18.14 14.52 3.09
N SER A 179 -16.81 14.48 3.02
CA SER A 179 -15.98 15.43 2.26
C SER A 179 -15.71 14.98 0.82
N GLY A 180 -16.34 13.89 0.36
CA GLY A 180 -16.16 13.36 -0.99
C GLY A 180 -14.84 12.61 -1.20
N VAL A 181 -14.14 12.20 -0.13
CA VAL A 181 -12.88 11.45 -0.21
C VAL A 181 -13.14 9.95 -0.04
N ARG A 182 -12.59 9.13 -0.93
CA ARG A 182 -12.70 7.68 -0.90
C ARG A 182 -11.45 7.05 -0.28
N VAL A 183 -11.62 5.98 0.49
CA VAL A 183 -10.51 5.26 1.12
C VAL A 183 -10.70 3.76 0.87
N ASN A 184 -9.74 3.12 0.19
CA ASN A 184 -9.83 1.70 -0.17
C ASN A 184 -8.49 0.99 0.05
N ALA A 185 -8.54 -0.31 0.22
CA ALA A 185 -7.39 -1.19 0.28
C ALA A 185 -7.30 -2.08 -0.96
N ILE A 186 -6.09 -2.41 -1.39
CA ILE A 186 -5.82 -3.47 -2.36
C ILE A 186 -5.19 -4.64 -1.64
N SER A 187 -5.85 -5.79 -1.65
CA SER A 187 -5.31 -7.06 -1.16
C SER A 187 -4.63 -7.79 -2.30
N ALA A 188 -3.31 -7.68 -2.38
CA ALA A 188 -2.53 -8.29 -3.44
C ALA A 188 -2.14 -9.73 -3.11
N GLY A 189 -2.11 -10.61 -4.11
CA GLY A 189 -1.47 -11.92 -4.00
C GLY A 189 0.04 -11.81 -3.72
N PRO A 190 0.73 -12.93 -3.50
CA PRO A 190 2.17 -12.89 -3.21
C PRO A 190 2.96 -12.34 -4.40
N ILE A 191 3.70 -11.27 -4.16
CA ILE A 191 4.59 -10.61 -5.13
C ILE A 191 6.01 -10.60 -4.58
N ARG A 192 7.00 -10.86 -5.42
CA ARG A 192 8.43 -10.82 -5.05
C ARG A 192 8.88 -9.39 -4.82
N THR A 193 8.82 -8.93 -3.58
CA THR A 193 9.28 -7.61 -3.14
C THR A 193 10.37 -7.73 -2.09
N LEU A 194 11.04 -6.62 -1.78
CA LEU A 194 12.00 -6.56 -0.68
C LEU A 194 11.34 -6.90 0.67
N ALA A 195 10.13 -6.41 0.91
CA ALA A 195 9.36 -6.71 2.12
C ALA A 195 9.00 -8.21 2.22
N ALA A 196 8.56 -8.82 1.11
CA ALA A 196 8.21 -10.23 1.05
C ALA A 196 9.40 -11.15 1.31
N ALA A 197 10.63 -10.73 0.95
CA ALA A 197 11.86 -11.49 1.24
C ALA A 197 12.14 -11.64 2.74
N GLY A 198 11.56 -10.78 3.60
CA GLY A 198 11.66 -10.89 5.05
C GLY A 198 10.73 -11.95 5.67
N ILE A 199 9.74 -12.46 4.93
CA ILE A 199 8.77 -13.45 5.42
C ILE A 199 9.32 -14.86 5.23
N ALA A 200 9.45 -15.60 6.32
CA ALA A 200 9.92 -16.99 6.26
C ALA A 200 8.89 -17.86 5.50
N GLY A 201 9.37 -18.70 4.56
CA GLY A 201 8.48 -19.54 3.73
C GLY A 201 7.82 -18.83 2.55
N PHE A 202 8.09 -17.54 2.32
CA PHE A 202 7.52 -16.80 1.18
C PHE A 202 7.83 -17.44 -0.18
N LYS A 203 9.03 -18.02 -0.35
CA LYS A 203 9.40 -18.69 -1.61
C LYS A 203 8.51 -19.87 -1.94
N ASP A 204 8.11 -20.63 -0.94
CA ASP A 204 7.25 -21.81 -1.12
C ASP A 204 5.81 -21.37 -1.39
N LEU A 205 5.32 -20.36 -0.65
CA LEU A 205 4.04 -19.75 -0.90
C LEU A 205 3.95 -19.20 -2.34
N TYR A 206 4.96 -18.47 -2.79
CA TYR A 206 5.00 -17.91 -4.14
C TYR A 206 5.01 -18.99 -5.23
N ARG A 207 5.77 -20.10 -5.01
CA ARG A 207 5.87 -21.19 -5.99
C ARG A 207 4.58 -22.01 -6.12
N GLY A 208 3.83 -22.19 -5.04
CA GLY A 208 2.58 -22.93 -5.07
C GLY A 208 1.35 -22.08 -5.30
N PHE A 209 1.53 -20.78 -5.48
CA PHE A 209 0.39 -19.87 -5.63
C PHE A 209 -0.36 -20.06 -6.95
N ASP A 210 0.36 -20.21 -8.05
CA ASP A 210 -0.20 -20.47 -9.37
C ASP A 210 -0.87 -21.85 -9.50
N ASP A 211 -0.51 -22.81 -8.65
CA ASP A 211 -1.20 -24.09 -8.55
C ASP A 211 -2.56 -24.00 -7.84
N ILE A 212 -2.75 -22.95 -7.01
CA ILE A 212 -3.94 -22.79 -6.15
C ILE A 212 -4.87 -21.71 -6.71
N ALA A 213 -4.32 -20.57 -7.14
CA ALA A 213 -5.11 -19.45 -7.63
C ALA A 213 -5.95 -19.85 -8.86
N PRO A 214 -7.25 -19.54 -8.93
CA PRO A 214 -8.13 -19.86 -10.06
C PRO A 214 -7.58 -19.42 -11.41
N LEU A 215 -6.90 -18.27 -11.49
CA LEU A 215 -6.30 -17.80 -12.75
C LEU A 215 -4.97 -18.50 -13.11
N ARG A 216 -4.49 -19.42 -12.26
CA ARG A 216 -3.25 -20.20 -12.48
C ARG A 216 -2.03 -19.35 -12.85
N ALA A 217 -1.94 -18.17 -12.28
CA ALA A 217 -0.88 -17.20 -12.56
C ALA A 217 -0.46 -16.44 -11.29
N ASN A 218 0.84 -16.18 -11.16
CA ASN A 218 1.35 -15.28 -10.14
C ASN A 218 0.99 -13.82 -10.46
N ILE A 219 0.78 -13.03 -9.42
CA ILE A 219 0.42 -11.61 -9.53
C ILE A 219 1.68 -10.78 -9.71
N THR A 220 1.58 -9.72 -10.50
CA THR A 220 2.63 -8.76 -10.78
C THR A 220 2.35 -7.39 -10.14
N ILE A 221 3.39 -6.54 -10.04
CA ILE A 221 3.21 -5.15 -9.59
C ILE A 221 2.37 -4.34 -10.59
N GLU A 222 2.36 -4.75 -11.86
CA GLU A 222 1.56 -4.15 -12.92
C GLU A 222 0.06 -4.46 -12.75
N ASP A 223 -0.30 -5.68 -12.30
CA ASP A 223 -1.69 -6.04 -11.99
C ASP A 223 -2.26 -5.16 -10.88
N VAL A 224 -1.47 -4.97 -9.82
CA VAL A 224 -1.84 -4.07 -8.71
C VAL A 224 -1.91 -2.62 -9.19
N GLY A 225 -0.97 -2.19 -10.05
CA GLY A 225 -0.96 -0.85 -10.63
C GLY A 225 -2.24 -0.55 -11.42
N ARG A 226 -2.73 -1.49 -12.26
CA ARG A 226 -3.99 -1.33 -13.00
C ARG A 226 -5.21 -1.20 -12.08
N SER A 227 -5.25 -1.99 -11.02
CA SER A 227 -6.32 -1.89 -10.01
C SER A 227 -6.25 -0.59 -9.23
N ALA A 228 -5.04 -0.07 -8.96
CA ALA A 228 -4.86 1.23 -8.34
C ALA A 228 -5.36 2.37 -9.24
N VAL A 229 -5.16 2.30 -10.57
CA VAL A 229 -5.75 3.27 -11.52
C VAL A 229 -7.28 3.26 -11.44
N TYR A 230 -7.92 2.09 -11.41
CA TYR A 230 -9.37 1.99 -11.22
C TYR A 230 -9.81 2.68 -9.95
N LEU A 231 -9.20 2.35 -8.81
CA LEU A 231 -9.59 2.90 -7.50
C LEU A 231 -9.23 4.39 -7.34
N ALA A 232 -8.24 4.90 -8.07
CA ALA A 232 -7.85 6.30 -8.06
C ALA A 232 -8.71 7.16 -8.99
N SER A 233 -9.32 6.57 -10.02
CA SER A 233 -10.10 7.28 -11.04
C SER A 233 -11.57 7.42 -10.66
N ASP A 234 -12.30 8.20 -11.47
CA ASP A 234 -13.74 8.41 -11.33
C ASP A 234 -14.57 7.16 -11.67
N LEU A 235 -13.94 6.12 -12.28
CA LEU A 235 -14.57 4.82 -12.51
C LEU A 235 -15.01 4.14 -11.22
N SER A 236 -14.38 4.48 -10.09
CA SER A 236 -14.71 3.95 -8.76
C SER A 236 -15.36 5.00 -7.85
N SER A 237 -16.06 6.00 -8.42
CA SER A 237 -16.65 7.13 -7.66
C SER A 237 -17.62 6.72 -6.54
N ALA A 238 -18.22 5.53 -6.64
CA ALA A 238 -19.12 4.98 -5.63
C ALA A 238 -18.47 3.88 -4.75
N VAL A 239 -17.12 3.71 -4.80
CA VAL A 239 -16.39 2.66 -4.09
C VAL A 239 -15.54 3.29 -2.99
N THR A 240 -15.91 3.01 -1.73
CA THR A 240 -15.15 3.43 -0.54
C THR A 240 -15.31 2.43 0.59
N GLY A 241 -14.30 2.27 1.44
CA GLY A 241 -14.26 1.28 2.52
C GLY A 241 -14.03 -0.16 2.04
N GLU A 242 -13.67 -0.35 0.77
CA GLU A 242 -13.53 -1.64 0.12
C GLU A 242 -12.14 -2.24 0.31
N VAL A 243 -12.08 -3.57 0.37
CA VAL A 243 -10.87 -4.37 0.22
C VAL A 243 -10.94 -5.07 -1.13
N HIS A 244 -10.23 -4.51 -2.11
CA HIS A 244 -10.23 -4.97 -3.48
C HIS A 244 -9.16 -6.05 -3.69
N TYR A 245 -9.56 -7.28 -4.02
CA TYR A 245 -8.64 -8.39 -4.21
C TYR A 245 -8.00 -8.38 -5.60
N VAL A 246 -6.66 -8.45 -5.61
CA VAL A 246 -5.83 -8.63 -6.81
C VAL A 246 -4.92 -9.83 -6.55
N ASP A 247 -5.50 -11.01 -6.55
CA ASP A 247 -4.86 -12.25 -6.12
C ASP A 247 -5.17 -13.46 -7.01
N GLY A 248 -5.61 -13.23 -8.24
CA GLY A 248 -5.96 -14.30 -9.17
C GLY A 248 -7.14 -15.17 -8.71
N GLY A 249 -7.93 -14.69 -7.74
CA GLY A 249 -9.06 -15.41 -7.15
C GLY A 249 -8.64 -16.33 -5.98
N PHE A 250 -7.41 -16.22 -5.49
CA PHE A 250 -6.93 -17.06 -4.37
C PHE A 250 -7.84 -16.97 -3.14
N ASN A 251 -8.36 -15.79 -2.82
CA ASN A 251 -9.18 -15.55 -1.62
C ASN A 251 -10.49 -16.36 -1.59
N ILE A 252 -11.01 -16.79 -2.75
CA ILE A 252 -12.27 -17.54 -2.82
C ILE A 252 -12.08 -19.05 -2.65
N VAL A 253 -10.82 -19.53 -2.64
CA VAL A 253 -10.52 -20.96 -2.58
C VAL A 253 -10.54 -21.45 -1.13
N GLY A 254 -11.50 -22.27 -0.78
CA GLY A 254 -11.63 -22.84 0.57
C GLY A 254 -10.65 -23.99 0.84
N VAL A 255 -10.56 -24.92 -0.09
CA VAL A 255 -9.61 -26.05 -0.03
C VAL A 255 -8.89 -26.15 -1.37
N PRO A 256 -7.55 -26.08 -1.38
CA PRO A 256 -6.79 -26.30 -2.62
C PRO A 256 -7.08 -27.69 -3.16
N THR A 257 -7.59 -27.80 -4.37
CA THR A 257 -7.61 -29.09 -5.08
C THR A 257 -6.19 -29.35 -5.54
N SER A 258 -5.59 -30.47 -5.09
CA SER A 258 -4.35 -31.00 -5.65
C SER A 258 -4.55 -31.10 -7.15
N GLY A 259 -3.71 -30.38 -7.93
CA GLY A 259 -3.81 -30.36 -9.39
C GLY A 259 -3.81 -31.78 -9.95
N GLU A 260 -4.79 -32.07 -10.83
CA GLU A 260 -4.74 -33.18 -11.76
C GLU A 260 -3.71 -32.91 -12.84
#